data_ecc13397b3b77490b62bd847b0cb9628
#
_entry.id   ecc13397b3b77490b62bd847b0cb9628
#
_cell.length_a   1.000
_cell.length_b   1.000
_cell.length_c   1.000
_cell.angle_alpha   90.00
_cell.angle_beta   90.00
_cell.angle_gamma   90.00
#
_symmetry.space_group_name_H-M   'P 1'
#
loop_
_entity.id
_entity.type
_entity.pdbx_description
1 polymer ?
#
loop_
_entity_poly.entity_id
_entity_poly.type
_entity_poly.pdbx_seq_one_letter_code
_entity_poly.pdbx_strand_id
1 'polypeptide(L)'
;MTTRLLLVRHGETEWHAENRYAGVTDISLTPRGAAQATDLGAWAGRSGVDAIACSPLSRARLTASPAAEALGLTVEVQEGLREVDFGWGEGRTIQEMADEDPEAVRRFREDADSGAFPGSEPVARAAARATASLRDLADRHPGGRVLVVAHNTLLRIALCELLGLPLGRYRRIFPRLDNGAVTEIEIRGTETALRSLNVPTAPPPAPAPGPSPAGD
;
A
#
# COMPACT_ATOMS: atom_id res chain seq x y z
N MET A 1 -6.28 22.18 -11.13
CA MET A 1 -5.57 21.15 -11.95
C MET A 1 -5.81 19.79 -11.32
N THR A 2 -5.70 18.69 -12.07
CA THR A 2 -5.92 17.34 -11.57
C THR A 2 -4.58 16.66 -11.31
N THR A 3 -4.31 16.22 -10.09
CA THR A 3 -3.08 15.48 -9.75
C THR A 3 -3.38 13.99 -9.69
N ARG A 4 -2.46 13.17 -10.17
CA ARG A 4 -2.55 11.71 -10.11
C ARG A 4 -1.64 11.17 -9.03
N LEU A 5 -2.19 10.40 -8.11
CA LEU A 5 -1.44 9.68 -7.10
C LEU A 5 -1.41 8.19 -7.44
N LEU A 6 -0.20 7.65 -7.51
CA LEU A 6 0.11 6.26 -7.83
C LEU A 6 0.45 5.55 -6.52
N LEU A 7 -0.57 5.01 -5.86
CA LEU A 7 -0.48 4.40 -4.55
C LEU A 7 0.07 2.98 -4.66
N VAL A 8 1.14 2.68 -3.94
CA VAL A 8 1.83 1.38 -3.99
C VAL A 8 2.01 0.84 -2.59
N ARG A 9 1.63 -0.42 -2.39
CA ARG A 9 2.01 -1.17 -1.20
C ARG A 9 3.48 -1.58 -1.30
N HIS A 10 4.24 -1.39 -0.21
CA HIS A 10 5.64 -1.84 -0.11
C HIS A 10 5.84 -3.30 -0.53
N GLY A 11 7.06 -3.66 -0.90
CA GLY A 11 7.47 -5.02 -1.24
C GLY A 11 7.22 -6.04 -0.12
N GLU A 12 7.27 -7.32 -0.45
CA GLU A 12 7.11 -8.41 0.52
C GLU A 12 8.15 -8.32 1.65
N THR A 13 7.71 -8.59 2.89
CA THR A 13 8.56 -8.62 4.09
C THR A 13 8.58 -10.01 4.71
N GLU A 14 9.53 -10.27 5.62
CA GLU A 14 9.70 -11.56 6.30
C GLU A 14 8.41 -12.04 7.00
N TRP A 15 7.59 -11.13 7.51
CA TRP A 15 6.33 -11.47 8.20
C TRP A 15 5.18 -11.86 7.27
N HIS A 16 5.34 -11.72 5.94
CA HIS A 16 4.30 -12.16 4.99
C HIS A 16 4.13 -13.67 4.95
N ALA A 17 5.19 -14.44 5.16
CA ALA A 17 5.13 -15.91 5.14
C ALA A 17 4.14 -16.46 6.18
N GLU A 18 4.10 -15.82 7.37
CA GLU A 18 3.22 -16.21 8.46
C GLU A 18 1.94 -15.35 8.53
N ASN A 19 1.78 -14.34 7.66
CA ASN A 19 0.69 -13.37 7.71
C ASN A 19 0.58 -12.62 9.04
N ARG A 20 1.73 -12.24 9.66
CA ARG A 20 1.77 -11.44 10.88
C ARG A 20 1.38 -9.99 10.59
N TYR A 21 0.65 -9.39 11.51
CA TYR A 21 0.30 -7.99 11.45
C TYR A 21 1.55 -7.12 11.70
N ALA A 22 1.90 -6.30 10.73
CA ALA A 22 3.06 -5.43 10.75
C ALA A 22 2.61 -3.96 10.64
N GLY A 23 2.41 -3.32 11.77
CA GLY A 23 2.07 -1.92 11.86
C GLY A 23 3.33 -1.06 11.96
N VAL A 24 3.68 -0.67 13.17
CA VAL A 24 4.81 0.24 13.46
C VAL A 24 6.17 -0.45 13.52
N THR A 25 6.20 -1.76 13.72
CA THR A 25 7.45 -2.53 13.76
C THR A 25 8.14 -2.47 12.40
N ASP A 26 9.44 -2.21 12.42
CA ASP A 26 10.24 -2.14 11.20
C ASP A 26 10.77 -3.53 10.82
N ILE A 27 10.41 -4.01 9.63
CA ILE A 27 10.64 -5.38 9.17
C ILE A 27 11.28 -5.34 7.79
N SER A 28 12.30 -6.16 7.61
CA SER A 28 13.08 -6.25 6.36
C SER A 28 12.25 -6.76 5.18
N LEU A 29 12.60 -6.29 3.98
CA LEU A 29 12.11 -6.89 2.74
C LEU A 29 12.72 -8.27 2.56
N THR A 30 11.95 -9.21 2.00
CA THR A 30 12.48 -10.46 1.47
C THR A 30 13.22 -10.23 0.15
N PRO A 31 14.01 -11.20 -0.35
CA PRO A 31 14.56 -11.15 -1.70
C PRO A 31 13.49 -10.90 -2.77
N ARG A 32 12.28 -11.47 -2.59
CA ARG A 32 11.14 -11.22 -3.46
C ARG A 32 10.64 -9.76 -3.34
N GLY A 33 10.58 -9.23 -2.11
CA GLY A 33 10.22 -7.83 -1.88
C GLY A 33 11.20 -6.85 -2.53
N ALA A 34 12.50 -7.16 -2.51
CA ALA A 34 13.52 -6.39 -3.22
C ALA A 34 13.36 -6.47 -4.75
N ALA A 35 13.03 -7.64 -5.30
CA ALA A 35 12.71 -7.79 -6.72
C ALA A 35 11.48 -6.97 -7.11
N GLN A 36 10.41 -6.98 -6.29
CA GLN A 36 9.21 -6.14 -6.50
C GLN A 36 9.54 -4.64 -6.50
N ALA A 37 10.48 -4.20 -5.64
CA ALA A 37 10.96 -2.81 -5.65
C ALA A 37 11.71 -2.48 -6.95
N THR A 38 12.51 -3.39 -7.47
CA THR A 38 13.21 -3.26 -8.77
C THR A 38 12.21 -3.16 -9.93
N ASP A 39 11.19 -4.02 -9.95
CA ASP A 39 10.12 -3.97 -10.96
C ASP A 39 9.35 -2.64 -10.90
N LEU A 40 9.07 -2.13 -9.70
CA LEU A 40 8.45 -0.81 -9.50
C LEU A 40 9.36 0.31 -10.07
N GLY A 41 10.66 0.25 -9.85
CA GLY A 41 11.64 1.19 -10.41
C GLY A 41 11.61 1.21 -11.93
N ALA A 42 11.67 0.03 -12.56
CA ALA A 42 11.59 -0.11 -14.01
C ALA A 42 10.24 0.38 -14.57
N TRP A 43 9.13 0.15 -13.85
CA TRP A 43 7.81 0.65 -14.22
C TRP A 43 7.74 2.17 -14.11
N ALA A 44 8.24 2.76 -13.01
CA ALA A 44 8.23 4.20 -12.77
C ALA A 44 8.99 4.97 -13.86
N GLY A 45 10.15 4.45 -14.31
CA GLY A 45 10.96 5.04 -15.37
C GLY A 45 10.24 5.26 -16.71
N ARG A 46 9.12 4.55 -16.97
CA ARG A 46 8.30 4.68 -18.19
C ARG A 46 6.90 5.24 -17.95
N SER A 47 6.60 5.62 -16.70
CA SER A 47 5.22 5.99 -16.29
C SER A 47 5.01 7.48 -16.09
N GLY A 48 6.01 8.32 -16.39
CA GLY A 48 5.92 9.78 -16.27
C GLY A 48 5.66 10.23 -14.83
N VAL A 49 6.37 9.64 -13.87
CA VAL A 49 6.34 10.04 -12.47
C VAL A 49 7.17 11.30 -12.28
N ASP A 50 6.59 12.34 -11.65
CA ASP A 50 7.21 13.65 -11.43
C ASP A 50 7.77 13.80 -10.00
N ALA A 51 7.22 13.06 -9.04
CA ALA A 51 7.63 13.10 -7.65
C ALA A 51 7.40 11.75 -6.96
N ILE A 52 8.17 11.50 -5.88
CA ILE A 52 8.07 10.26 -5.10
C ILE A 52 7.93 10.61 -3.62
N ALA A 53 6.93 10.04 -2.97
CA ALA A 53 6.75 10.10 -1.52
C ALA A 53 6.65 8.69 -0.92
N CYS A 54 7.04 8.52 0.33
CA CYS A 54 6.88 7.25 1.01
C CYS A 54 6.63 7.39 2.51
N SER A 55 6.15 6.31 3.12
CA SER A 55 6.12 6.12 4.57
C SER A 55 7.53 6.18 5.18
N PRO A 56 7.68 6.60 6.45
CA PRO A 56 8.97 6.59 7.16
C PRO A 56 9.53 5.19 7.41
N LEU A 57 8.72 4.13 7.36
CA LEU A 57 9.14 2.76 7.66
C LEU A 57 10.08 2.21 6.58
N SER A 58 11.13 1.49 6.97
CA SER A 58 12.23 1.06 6.10
C SER A 58 11.74 0.28 4.88
N ARG A 59 10.79 -0.62 5.05
CA ARG A 59 10.18 -1.42 3.96
C ARG A 59 9.58 -0.56 2.83
N ALA A 60 8.98 0.59 3.18
CA ALA A 60 8.44 1.51 2.18
C ALA A 60 9.54 2.33 1.50
N ARG A 61 10.52 2.79 2.28
CA ARG A 61 11.68 3.53 1.76
C ARG A 61 12.51 2.68 0.81
N LEU A 62 12.80 1.43 1.19
CA LEU A 62 13.53 0.47 0.36
C LEU A 62 12.77 0.12 -0.93
N THR A 63 11.44 0.09 -0.86
CA THR A 63 10.61 -0.14 -2.05
C THR A 63 10.59 1.07 -2.98
N ALA A 64 10.67 2.29 -2.45
CA ALA A 64 10.69 3.52 -3.25
C ALA A 64 12.07 3.81 -3.90
N SER A 65 13.16 3.33 -3.29
CA SER A 65 14.55 3.67 -3.68
C SER A 65 14.87 3.37 -5.15
N PRO A 66 14.57 2.19 -5.72
CA PRO A 66 14.88 1.92 -7.14
C PRO A 66 14.14 2.84 -8.11
N ALA A 67 12.92 3.28 -7.76
CA ALA A 67 12.19 4.26 -8.57
C ALA A 67 12.84 5.64 -8.51
N ALA A 68 13.32 6.05 -7.34
CA ALA A 68 14.05 7.31 -7.15
C ALA A 68 15.36 7.31 -7.94
N GLU A 69 16.12 6.22 -7.88
CA GLU A 69 17.36 6.05 -8.65
C GLU A 69 17.10 6.11 -10.16
N ALA A 70 16.09 5.38 -10.65
CA ALA A 70 15.76 5.33 -12.08
C ALA A 70 15.33 6.69 -12.65
N LEU A 71 14.73 7.55 -11.83
CA LEU A 71 14.21 8.86 -12.22
C LEU A 71 15.12 10.03 -11.85
N GLY A 72 16.16 9.81 -11.04
CA GLY A 72 17.00 10.88 -10.48
C GLY A 72 16.24 11.80 -9.52
N LEU A 73 15.20 11.28 -8.85
CA LEU A 73 14.36 12.02 -7.94
C LEU A 73 14.70 11.74 -6.46
N THR A 74 14.42 12.71 -5.61
CA THR A 74 14.51 12.52 -4.15
C THR A 74 13.20 11.97 -3.61
N VAL A 75 13.27 11.01 -2.69
CA VAL A 75 12.10 10.48 -1.99
C VAL A 75 11.71 11.38 -0.83
N GLU A 76 10.49 11.88 -0.83
CA GLU A 76 9.92 12.63 0.27
C GLU A 76 9.31 11.69 1.31
N VAL A 77 9.76 11.78 2.56
CA VAL A 77 9.23 10.97 3.67
C VAL A 77 8.04 11.68 4.30
N GLN A 78 6.91 11.00 4.39
CA GLN A 78 5.64 11.51 4.92
C GLN A 78 5.20 10.69 6.14
N GLU A 79 5.23 11.28 7.34
CA GLU A 79 4.82 10.63 8.59
C GLU A 79 3.37 10.13 8.57
N GLY A 80 2.49 10.87 7.91
CA GLY A 80 1.09 10.48 7.76
C GLY A 80 0.87 9.23 6.92
N LEU A 81 1.89 8.75 6.18
CA LEU A 81 1.83 7.52 5.39
C LEU A 81 2.30 6.26 6.14
N ARG A 82 2.64 6.35 7.44
CA ARG A 82 2.99 5.19 8.27
C ARG A 82 1.80 4.23 8.39
N GLU A 83 2.07 2.91 8.45
CA GLU A 83 1.01 1.90 8.64
C GLU A 83 0.24 2.15 9.94
N VAL A 84 -0.94 1.59 10.02
CA VAL A 84 -1.78 1.59 11.22
C VAL A 84 -1.02 0.88 12.34
N ASP A 85 -1.04 1.45 13.55
CA ASP A 85 -0.60 0.76 14.75
C ASP A 85 -1.66 -0.28 15.13
N PHE A 86 -1.31 -1.55 15.12
CA PHE A 86 -2.23 -2.65 15.45
C PHE A 86 -2.29 -2.96 16.95
N GLY A 87 -1.55 -2.25 17.80
CA GLY A 87 -1.57 -2.43 19.25
C GLY A 87 -1.34 -3.89 19.63
N TRP A 88 -2.33 -4.50 20.31
CA TRP A 88 -2.26 -5.92 20.70
C TRP A 88 -2.04 -6.89 19.54
N GLY A 89 -2.46 -6.52 18.32
CA GLY A 89 -2.29 -7.36 17.14
C GLY A 89 -0.88 -7.32 16.52
N GLU A 90 0.01 -6.41 16.97
CA GLU A 90 1.34 -6.24 16.39
C GLU A 90 2.19 -7.50 16.53
N GLY A 91 2.79 -7.96 15.42
CA GLY A 91 3.62 -9.17 15.37
C GLY A 91 2.87 -10.49 15.46
N ARG A 92 1.56 -10.51 15.57
CA ARG A 92 0.73 -11.69 15.71
C ARG A 92 0.05 -12.09 14.41
N THR A 93 -0.20 -13.37 14.25
CA THR A 93 -1.11 -13.89 13.23
C THR A 93 -2.56 -13.78 13.71
N ILE A 94 -3.51 -13.80 12.77
CA ILE A 94 -4.94 -13.82 13.12
C ILE A 94 -5.34 -15.08 13.88
N GLN A 95 -4.60 -16.19 13.69
CA GLN A 95 -4.84 -17.44 14.40
C GLN A 95 -4.38 -17.34 15.86
N GLU A 96 -3.15 -16.87 16.11
CA GLU A 96 -2.64 -16.65 17.48
C GLU A 96 -3.58 -15.72 18.27
N MET A 97 -4.09 -14.67 17.63
CA MET A 97 -5.06 -13.76 18.25
C MET A 97 -6.41 -14.44 18.52
N ALA A 98 -6.88 -15.30 17.60
CA ALA A 98 -8.13 -16.04 17.78
C ALA A 98 -8.05 -17.11 18.86
N ASP A 99 -6.88 -17.71 19.06
CA ASP A 99 -6.63 -18.70 20.12
C ASP A 99 -6.64 -18.04 21.52
N GLU A 100 -6.23 -16.76 21.61
CA GLU A 100 -6.20 -15.98 22.86
C GLU A 100 -7.53 -15.27 23.14
N ASP A 101 -8.09 -14.57 22.14
CA ASP A 101 -9.38 -13.85 22.23
C ASP A 101 -10.16 -13.97 20.91
N PRO A 102 -10.94 -15.08 20.74
CA PRO A 102 -11.72 -15.31 19.53
C PRO A 102 -12.80 -14.24 19.30
N GLU A 103 -13.29 -13.62 20.38
CA GLU A 103 -14.32 -12.58 20.31
C GLU A 103 -13.75 -11.26 19.77
N ALA A 104 -12.54 -10.86 20.17
CA ALA A 104 -11.86 -9.70 19.59
C ALA A 104 -11.64 -9.88 18.09
N VAL A 105 -11.19 -11.07 17.65
CA VAL A 105 -11.01 -11.38 16.23
C VAL A 105 -12.34 -11.37 15.47
N ARG A 106 -13.42 -11.88 16.07
CA ARG A 106 -14.75 -11.85 15.46
C ARG A 106 -15.20 -10.40 15.23
N ARG A 107 -15.14 -9.54 16.27
CA ARG A 107 -15.50 -8.12 16.16
C ARG A 107 -14.68 -7.40 15.08
N PHE A 108 -13.36 -7.60 15.06
CA PHE A 108 -12.48 -7.01 14.06
C PHE A 108 -12.82 -7.44 12.63
N ARG A 109 -13.24 -8.69 12.42
CA ARG A 109 -13.66 -9.19 11.10
C ARG A 109 -15.00 -8.64 10.66
N GLU A 110 -15.90 -8.38 11.59
CA GLU A 110 -17.25 -7.82 11.32
C GLU A 110 -17.15 -6.35 10.92
N ASP A 111 -16.42 -5.57 11.73
CA ASP A 111 -16.18 -4.16 11.49
C ASP A 111 -14.83 -3.76 12.12
N ALA A 112 -13.89 -3.40 11.29
CA ALA A 112 -12.52 -3.13 11.75
C ALA A 112 -12.37 -1.79 12.48
N ASP A 113 -13.36 -0.90 12.42
CA ASP A 113 -13.36 0.37 13.15
C ASP A 113 -13.90 0.17 14.58
N SER A 114 -15.14 -0.27 14.74
CA SER A 114 -15.74 -0.51 16.06
C SER A 114 -15.15 -1.75 16.76
N GLY A 115 -14.60 -2.70 16.01
CA GLY A 115 -13.95 -3.91 16.51
C GLY A 115 -12.42 -3.86 16.54
N ALA A 116 -11.82 -2.68 16.51
CA ALA A 116 -10.36 -2.52 16.54
C ALA A 116 -9.71 -3.22 17.74
N PHE A 117 -8.50 -3.77 17.54
CA PHE A 117 -7.76 -4.44 18.61
C PHE A 117 -7.39 -3.49 19.76
N PRO A 118 -7.26 -3.98 21.00
CA PRO A 118 -6.84 -3.16 22.13
C PRO A 118 -5.52 -2.42 21.85
N GLY A 119 -5.48 -1.13 22.15
CA GLY A 119 -4.29 -0.29 21.95
C GLY A 119 -3.97 0.06 20.48
N SER A 120 -4.78 -0.40 19.50
CA SER A 120 -4.55 -0.01 18.11
C SER A 120 -4.96 1.44 17.84
N GLU A 121 -4.37 2.02 16.80
CA GLU A 121 -4.77 3.33 16.29
C GLU A 121 -6.22 3.28 15.79
N PRO A 122 -7.08 4.24 16.18
CA PRO A 122 -8.42 4.36 15.63
C PRO A 122 -8.41 4.51 14.10
N VAL A 123 -9.25 3.74 13.40
CA VAL A 123 -9.29 3.73 11.93
C VAL A 123 -9.56 5.13 11.35
N ALA A 124 -10.45 5.91 11.99
CA ALA A 124 -10.73 7.29 11.60
C ALA A 124 -9.50 8.21 11.70
N ARG A 125 -8.64 7.99 12.72
CA ARG A 125 -7.38 8.75 12.87
C ARG A 125 -6.38 8.38 11.76
N ALA A 126 -6.22 7.10 11.47
CA ALA A 126 -5.39 6.62 10.37
C ALA A 126 -5.87 7.16 9.02
N ALA A 127 -7.20 7.15 8.78
CA ALA A 127 -7.82 7.74 7.59
C ALA A 127 -7.47 9.23 7.47
N ALA A 128 -7.69 10.01 8.54
CA ALA A 128 -7.46 11.46 8.54
C ALA A 128 -6.00 11.82 8.22
N ARG A 129 -5.01 11.17 8.89
CA ARG A 129 -3.59 11.47 8.62
C ARG A 129 -3.14 11.06 7.22
N ALA A 130 -3.62 9.90 6.74
CA ALA A 130 -3.27 9.42 5.41
C ALA A 130 -3.85 10.33 4.32
N THR A 131 -5.13 10.68 4.41
CA THR A 131 -5.79 11.54 3.43
C THR A 131 -5.25 12.96 3.45
N ALA A 132 -4.90 13.49 4.62
CA ALA A 132 -4.21 14.79 4.73
C ALA A 132 -2.87 14.78 3.98
N SER A 133 -2.03 13.74 4.17
CA SER A 133 -0.77 13.60 3.44
C SER A 133 -0.98 13.44 1.93
N LEU A 134 -1.97 12.67 1.50
CA LEU A 134 -2.25 12.47 0.06
C LEU A 134 -2.77 13.76 -0.59
N ARG A 135 -3.62 14.53 0.08
CA ARG A 135 -4.10 15.82 -0.41
C ARG A 135 -2.98 16.87 -0.46
N ASP A 136 -2.15 16.94 0.57
CA ASP A 136 -0.98 17.82 0.59
C ASP A 136 -0.02 17.52 -0.59
N LEU A 137 0.26 16.24 -0.86
CA LEU A 137 1.04 15.83 -2.03
C LEU A 137 0.36 16.27 -3.33
N ALA A 138 -0.96 16.12 -3.45
CA ALA A 138 -1.69 16.54 -4.64
C ALA A 138 -1.65 18.06 -4.85
N ASP A 139 -1.76 18.84 -3.79
CA ASP A 139 -1.74 20.30 -3.82
C ASP A 139 -0.34 20.86 -4.18
N ARG A 140 0.73 20.18 -3.74
CA ARG A 140 2.12 20.58 -4.05
C ARG A 140 2.57 20.18 -5.47
N HIS A 141 1.88 19.23 -6.11
CA HIS A 141 2.21 18.74 -7.45
C HIS A 141 1.04 18.91 -8.44
N PRO A 142 0.53 20.13 -8.66
CA PRO A 142 -0.66 20.37 -9.47
C PRO A 142 -0.45 19.95 -10.93
N GLY A 143 -1.24 18.97 -11.40
CA GLY A 143 -1.14 18.41 -12.75
C GLY A 143 -0.12 17.27 -12.88
N GLY A 144 0.64 16.99 -11.82
CA GLY A 144 1.70 15.98 -11.81
C GLY A 144 1.20 14.55 -11.50
N ARG A 145 2.15 13.62 -11.55
CA ARG A 145 2.00 12.20 -11.19
C ARG A 145 2.94 11.88 -10.03
N VAL A 146 2.42 11.61 -8.86
CA VAL A 146 3.19 11.34 -7.65
C VAL A 146 3.13 9.86 -7.30
N LEU A 147 4.27 9.18 -7.26
CA LEU A 147 4.40 7.83 -6.74
C LEU A 147 4.39 7.86 -5.21
N VAL A 148 3.49 7.11 -4.58
CA VAL A 148 3.33 7.08 -3.12
C VAL A 148 3.47 5.65 -2.61
N VAL A 149 4.57 5.34 -1.92
CA VAL A 149 4.81 4.00 -1.38
C VAL A 149 4.43 3.95 0.10
N ALA A 150 3.43 3.15 0.42
CA ALA A 150 2.89 3.02 1.77
C ALA A 150 2.49 1.56 2.08
N HIS A 151 1.39 1.33 2.79
CA HIS A 151 1.06 0.07 3.42
C HIS A 151 -0.35 -0.41 3.09
N ASN A 152 -0.57 -1.72 3.24
CA ASN A 152 -1.81 -2.37 2.84
C ASN A 152 -3.05 -1.84 3.57
N THR A 153 -3.00 -1.75 4.90
CA THR A 153 -4.18 -1.33 5.67
C THR A 153 -4.41 0.16 5.52
N LEU A 154 -3.38 0.96 5.66
CA LEU A 154 -3.47 2.41 5.52
C LEU A 154 -4.04 2.83 4.16
N LEU A 155 -3.52 2.28 3.06
CA LEU A 155 -3.97 2.64 1.71
C LEU A 155 -5.45 2.27 1.48
N ARG A 156 -5.90 1.10 1.98
CA ARG A 156 -7.31 0.70 1.85
C ARG A 156 -8.25 1.61 2.66
N ILE A 157 -7.82 2.02 3.86
CA ILE A 157 -8.55 2.98 4.70
C ILE A 157 -8.59 4.35 4.00
N ALA A 158 -7.46 4.85 3.50
CA ALA A 158 -7.38 6.10 2.77
C ALA A 158 -8.28 6.11 1.51
N LEU A 159 -8.31 5.00 0.77
CA LEU A 159 -9.20 4.84 -0.37
C LEU A 159 -10.67 4.90 0.05
N CYS A 160 -11.05 4.26 1.16
CA CYS A 160 -12.42 4.36 1.68
C CYS A 160 -12.78 5.80 2.01
N GLU A 161 -11.94 6.52 2.75
CA GLU A 161 -12.18 7.91 3.13
C GLU A 161 -12.29 8.83 1.90
N LEU A 162 -11.33 8.73 0.97
CA LEU A 162 -11.30 9.57 -0.24
C LEU A 162 -12.48 9.34 -1.19
N LEU A 163 -13.04 8.13 -1.20
CA LEU A 163 -14.16 7.74 -2.06
C LEU A 163 -15.52 7.77 -1.34
N GLY A 164 -15.58 8.23 -0.08
CA GLY A 164 -16.82 8.28 0.71
C GLY A 164 -17.41 6.92 1.06
N LEU A 165 -16.55 5.89 1.23
CA LEU A 165 -16.94 4.53 1.56
C LEU A 165 -16.81 4.25 3.07
N PRO A 166 -17.61 3.34 3.64
CA PRO A 166 -17.56 3.02 5.07
C PRO A 166 -16.20 2.51 5.52
N LEU A 167 -15.53 3.21 6.46
CA LEU A 167 -14.19 2.87 6.94
C LEU A 167 -14.10 1.46 7.54
N GLY A 168 -15.02 1.06 8.40
CA GLY A 168 -15.02 -0.27 9.02
C GLY A 168 -15.14 -1.43 8.02
N ARG A 169 -15.51 -1.14 6.78
CA ARG A 169 -15.70 -2.14 5.70
C ARG A 169 -14.49 -2.24 4.75
N TYR A 170 -13.38 -1.52 4.99
CA TYR A 170 -12.24 -1.49 4.06
C TYR A 170 -11.73 -2.89 3.67
N ARG A 171 -11.79 -3.86 4.59
CA ARG A 171 -11.37 -5.26 4.36
C ARG A 171 -12.25 -6.02 3.36
N ARG A 172 -13.52 -5.66 3.27
CA ARG A 172 -14.50 -6.27 2.35
C ARG A 172 -14.53 -5.54 1.01
N ILE A 173 -14.39 -4.20 1.03
CA ILE A 173 -14.42 -3.37 -0.18
C ILE A 173 -13.13 -3.54 -0.98
N PHE A 174 -11.99 -3.48 -0.28
CA PHE A 174 -10.67 -3.73 -0.85
C PHE A 174 -10.03 -4.91 -0.12
N PRO A 175 -10.25 -6.18 -0.53
CA PRO A 175 -9.77 -7.36 0.20
C PRO A 175 -8.27 -7.36 0.41
N ARG A 176 -7.51 -6.95 -0.60
CA ARG A 176 -6.04 -6.85 -0.55
C ARG A 176 -5.52 -5.89 -1.61
N LEU A 177 -4.39 -5.24 -1.32
CA LEU A 177 -3.50 -4.65 -2.31
C LEU A 177 -2.22 -5.50 -2.38
N ASP A 178 -1.81 -5.87 -3.59
CA ASP A 178 -0.61 -6.69 -3.78
C ASP A 178 0.66 -5.86 -3.59
N ASN A 179 1.75 -6.52 -3.17
CA ASN A 179 3.04 -5.86 -2.98
C ASN A 179 3.59 -5.35 -4.32
N GLY A 180 3.97 -4.08 -4.39
CA GLY A 180 4.49 -3.44 -5.60
C GLY A 180 3.43 -3.13 -6.66
N ALA A 181 2.15 -3.50 -6.46
CA ALA A 181 1.08 -3.16 -7.40
C ALA A 181 0.62 -1.70 -7.23
N VAL A 182 0.20 -1.08 -8.32
CA VAL A 182 -0.20 0.32 -8.39
C VAL A 182 -1.72 0.46 -8.35
N THR A 183 -2.21 1.34 -7.48
CA THR A 183 -3.57 1.86 -7.50
C THR A 183 -3.52 3.33 -7.85
N GLU A 184 -4.14 3.73 -8.96
CA GLU A 184 -4.12 5.11 -9.43
C GLU A 184 -5.41 5.82 -9.04
N ILE A 185 -5.27 6.98 -8.37
CA ILE A 185 -6.36 7.91 -8.10
C ILE A 185 -6.06 9.28 -8.68
N GLU A 186 -7.10 10.01 -9.03
CA GLU A 186 -7.03 11.43 -9.39
C GLU A 186 -7.64 12.27 -8.27
N ILE A 187 -6.95 13.36 -7.89
CA ILE A 187 -7.45 14.35 -6.93
C ILE A 187 -7.60 15.69 -7.65
N ARG A 188 -8.78 16.29 -7.51
CA ARG A 188 -9.10 17.64 -8.00
C ARG A 188 -9.88 18.41 -6.93
N GLY A 189 -9.19 19.26 -6.19
CA GLY A 189 -9.77 19.91 -5.00
C GLY A 189 -10.23 18.85 -3.97
N THR A 190 -11.52 18.84 -3.65
CA THR A 190 -12.11 17.85 -2.73
C THR A 190 -12.52 16.54 -3.40
N GLU A 191 -12.60 16.51 -4.73
CA GLU A 191 -13.05 15.34 -5.48
C GLU A 191 -11.91 14.32 -5.67
N THR A 192 -12.25 13.04 -5.58
CA THR A 192 -11.34 11.92 -5.85
C THR A 192 -11.98 10.93 -6.81
N ALA A 193 -11.24 10.48 -7.81
CA ALA A 193 -11.66 9.44 -8.74
C ALA A 193 -10.67 8.27 -8.71
N LEU A 194 -11.16 7.04 -8.58
CA LEU A 194 -10.38 5.82 -8.76
C LEU A 194 -10.22 5.54 -10.26
N ARG A 195 -8.99 5.47 -10.76
CA ARG A 195 -8.67 5.23 -12.17
C ARG A 195 -8.33 3.77 -12.45
N SER A 196 -7.54 3.17 -11.56
CA SER A 196 -7.20 1.74 -11.61
C SER A 196 -6.93 1.22 -10.20
N LEU A 197 -7.12 -0.08 -10.01
CA LEU A 197 -6.93 -0.74 -8.73
C LEU A 197 -5.98 -1.93 -8.87
N ASN A 198 -4.93 -1.96 -8.03
CA ASN A 198 -4.06 -3.13 -7.81
C ASN A 198 -3.43 -3.68 -9.11
N VAL A 199 -2.92 -2.80 -9.97
CA VAL A 199 -2.30 -3.17 -11.26
C VAL A 199 -0.84 -3.59 -11.04
N PRO A 200 -0.43 -4.81 -11.45
CA PRO A 200 0.95 -5.26 -11.32
C PRO A 200 1.95 -4.37 -12.08
N THR A 201 3.13 -4.16 -11.51
CA THR A 201 4.26 -3.45 -12.15
C THR A 201 5.22 -4.38 -12.88
N ALA A 202 5.30 -5.64 -12.43
CA ALA A 202 6.06 -6.67 -13.13
C ALA A 202 5.50 -6.92 -14.55
N PRO A 203 6.33 -7.16 -15.55
CA PRO A 203 5.87 -7.58 -16.86
C PRO A 203 5.09 -8.90 -16.74
N PRO A 204 4.09 -9.14 -17.60
CA PRO A 204 3.44 -10.44 -17.64
C PRO A 204 4.48 -11.54 -17.90
N PRO A 205 4.31 -12.75 -17.32
CA PRO A 205 5.21 -13.85 -17.60
C PRO A 205 5.28 -14.07 -19.11
N ALA A 206 6.49 -14.38 -19.61
CA ALA A 206 6.66 -14.72 -21.01
C ALA A 206 5.70 -15.86 -21.39
N PRO A 207 5.07 -15.83 -22.57
CA PRO A 207 4.24 -16.94 -23.01
C PRO A 207 5.05 -18.24 -22.97
N ALA A 208 4.44 -19.31 -22.45
CA ALA A 208 5.08 -20.61 -22.44
C ALA A 208 5.55 -20.95 -23.87
N PRO A 209 6.76 -21.52 -24.03
CA PRO A 209 7.22 -21.95 -25.35
C PRO A 209 6.16 -22.89 -25.95
N GLY A 210 5.68 -22.55 -27.13
CA GLY A 210 4.74 -23.42 -27.90
C GLY A 210 5.32 -24.82 -28.02
N PRO A 211 4.47 -25.86 -28.20
CA PRO A 211 4.95 -27.20 -28.40
C PRO A 211 5.93 -27.19 -29.61
N SER A 212 7.13 -27.77 -29.38
CA SER A 212 8.13 -27.95 -30.45
C SER A 212 7.45 -28.67 -31.61
N PRO A 213 7.59 -28.22 -32.87
CA PRO A 213 7.06 -29.00 -33.98
C PRO A 213 7.65 -30.40 -33.92
N ALA A 214 6.78 -31.40 -33.86
CA ALA A 214 7.19 -32.79 -33.96
C ALA A 214 7.96 -32.93 -35.28
N GLY A 215 9.24 -33.26 -35.18
CA GLY A 215 10.04 -33.58 -36.37
C GLY A 215 9.45 -34.79 -37.08
N ASP A 216 9.19 -34.66 -38.36
CA ASP A 216 8.89 -35.75 -39.30
C ASP A 216 10.14 -36.63 -39.48
#